data_12a33094297400e1bf59cd24d8ed310a
#
_entry.id   12a33094297400e1bf59cd24d8ed310a
#
_cell.length_a   1.000
_cell.length_b   1.000
_cell.length_c   1.000
_cell.angle_alpha   90.00
_cell.angle_beta   90.00
_cell.angle_gamma   90.00
#
_symmetry.space_group_name_H-M   'P 1'
#
loop_
_entity.id
_entity.type
_entity.pdbx_description
1 polymer ?
#
loop_
_entity_poly.entity_id
_entity_poly.type
_entity_poly.pdbx_seq_one_letter_code
_entity_poly.pdbx_strand_id
1 'polypeptide(L)'
;MKNTVIIAISCLLAGGALGYFLGAGNEVEPIALAESSTTRLSDRDRRSAGGGSGEDTSAKSYEAIAAEPGQMNRIQGLVDLYSNLSPGEYANEADKLDALPFSERILAAYLLFAAWAEVSPIDAMDHANSKMGFAGNFVKPTVLQSWAATDPSATASYYESNKGEFAMMGMMGRGRGGRGGDSGASVIAGEWAKQDSDGALTWAKSLEGKDGARATSGVLSELAKSDPAKAASMVSEVEEDGRAQAYASIAGEWAKQDWGATESWISGLPADQQDGALGSAIKSLAASDPTLAAQKTLAIPEGNARTNAMEEVSGEMAKTDASGAMSWVMDNGNEDAQKESVGDVMQAWVTQDKGAALGWINEQSEGGVRDAAVQSYVFNDRTGSPQESLVLAETISDDGSRDRAVGMAAFRWVNEDPVPAKEYIQSSDSMSDRMKERLMSRGE
;
A
#
# COMPACT_ATOMS: atom_id res chain seq x y z
N MET A 1 11.89 -11.97 23.97
CA MET A 1 11.13 -12.66 22.90
C MET A 1 9.69 -12.11 22.76
N LYS A 2 8.87 -12.02 23.81
CA LYS A 2 7.48 -11.48 23.67
C LYS A 2 7.38 -10.04 23.17
N ASN A 3 8.35 -9.18 23.41
CA ASN A 3 8.31 -7.78 22.99
C ASN A 3 8.64 -7.57 21.49
N THR A 4 9.43 -8.44 20.88
CA THR A 4 9.88 -8.31 19.48
C THR A 4 8.75 -8.60 18.49
N VAL A 5 7.93 -9.62 18.78
CA VAL A 5 6.77 -9.98 17.94
C VAL A 5 5.69 -8.86 17.98
N ILE A 6 5.49 -8.23 19.15
CA ILE A 6 4.56 -7.09 19.29
C ILE A 6 5.06 -5.89 18.49
N ILE A 7 6.37 -5.64 18.44
CA ILE A 7 6.98 -4.56 17.64
C ILE A 7 6.82 -4.84 16.15
N ALA A 8 7.01 -6.10 15.70
CA ALA A 8 6.79 -6.48 14.30
C ALA A 8 5.33 -6.28 13.85
N ILE A 9 4.37 -6.59 14.70
CA ILE A 9 2.94 -6.35 14.45
C ILE A 9 2.63 -4.84 14.37
N SER A 10 3.24 -4.03 15.23
CA SER A 10 3.06 -2.57 15.19
C SER A 10 3.64 -1.95 13.92
N CYS A 11 4.76 -2.45 13.41
CA CYS A 11 5.35 -2.01 12.13
C CYS A 11 4.54 -2.47 10.91
N LEU A 12 3.91 -3.66 10.96
CA LEU A 12 3.02 -4.16 9.91
C LEU A 12 1.72 -3.35 9.79
N LEU A 13 1.19 -2.87 10.91
CA LEU A 13 -0.01 -2.02 10.93
C LEU A 13 0.29 -0.57 10.51
N ALA A 14 1.53 -0.09 10.69
CA ALA A 14 1.97 1.24 10.27
C ALA A 14 2.47 1.30 8.82
N GLY A 15 2.88 0.17 8.25
CA GLY A 15 3.34 0.09 6.86
C GLY A 15 2.20 -0.30 5.91
N GLY A 16 1.67 0.66 5.16
CA GLY A 16 0.54 0.64 4.22
C GLY A 16 0.27 -0.58 3.30
N ALA A 17 0.85 -1.75 3.55
CA ALA A 17 0.59 -2.97 2.79
C ALA A 17 -0.81 -3.56 3.06
N LEU A 18 -1.37 -3.38 4.27
CA LEU A 18 -2.73 -3.84 4.60
C LEU A 18 -3.83 -2.99 3.94
N GLY A 19 -3.59 -1.70 3.70
CA GLY A 19 -4.58 -0.84 3.05
C GLY A 19 -4.86 -1.22 1.58
N TYR A 20 -3.90 -1.82 0.88
CA TYR A 20 -4.08 -2.23 -0.51
C TYR A 20 -4.92 -3.52 -0.67
N PHE A 21 -4.89 -4.40 0.34
CA PHE A 21 -5.57 -5.71 0.27
C PHE A 21 -6.95 -5.72 0.93
N LEU A 22 -7.23 -4.85 1.89
CA LEU A 22 -8.54 -4.76 2.54
C LEU A 22 -9.61 -4.03 1.69
N GLY A 23 -9.20 -3.34 0.62
CA GLY A 23 -10.11 -2.70 -0.35
C GLY A 23 -10.77 -3.65 -1.36
N ALA A 24 -10.47 -4.95 -1.35
CA ALA A 24 -11.03 -5.92 -2.29
C ALA A 24 -12.06 -6.85 -1.61
N GLY A 25 -13.21 -6.30 -1.30
CA GLY A 25 -14.45 -7.05 -1.10
C GLY A 25 -14.70 -7.61 0.29
N ASN A 26 -15.48 -6.91 1.08
CA ASN A 26 -16.73 -7.33 1.73
C ASN A 26 -17.22 -6.20 2.64
N GLU A 27 -18.53 -5.97 2.64
CA GLU A 27 -19.20 -4.98 3.47
C GLU A 27 -18.80 -5.15 4.94
N VAL A 28 -18.10 -4.16 5.49
CA VAL A 28 -17.89 -4.02 6.92
C VAL A 28 -18.88 -2.95 7.40
N GLU A 29 -19.91 -3.35 8.11
CA GLU A 29 -20.80 -2.40 8.81
C GLU A 29 -19.95 -1.46 9.69
N PRO A 30 -20.26 -0.16 9.73
CA PRO A 30 -19.54 0.79 10.55
C PRO A 30 -19.74 0.45 12.04
N ILE A 31 -18.64 0.10 12.71
CA ILE A 31 -18.65 -0.08 14.16
C ILE A 31 -18.82 1.30 14.80
N ALA A 32 -20.01 1.58 15.30
CA ALA A 32 -20.28 2.73 16.14
C ALA A 32 -19.34 2.70 17.35
N LEU A 33 -18.56 3.77 17.54
CA LEU A 33 -17.78 3.99 18.75
C LEU A 33 -18.74 4.07 19.93
N ALA A 34 -18.85 2.97 20.68
CA ALA A 34 -19.56 2.97 21.93
C ALA A 34 -18.77 3.78 22.96
N GLU A 35 -19.38 4.85 23.45
CA GLU A 35 -18.89 5.62 24.58
C GLU A 35 -18.54 4.69 25.75
N SER A 36 -17.34 4.87 26.29
CA SER A 36 -16.84 4.12 27.44
C SER A 36 -17.66 4.42 28.67
N SER A 37 -18.69 3.64 28.91
CA SER A 37 -19.34 3.58 30.24
C SER A 37 -18.48 2.68 31.14
N THR A 38 -17.75 3.29 32.04
CA THR A 38 -17.09 2.61 33.17
C THR A 38 -18.11 1.95 34.07
N THR A 39 -18.51 0.73 33.78
CA THR A 39 -19.29 -0.08 34.70
C THR A 39 -18.33 -0.75 35.70
N ARG A 40 -18.34 -0.29 36.92
CA ARG A 40 -17.65 -0.97 38.02
C ARG A 40 -18.23 -2.38 38.15
N LEU A 41 -17.43 -3.39 37.85
CA LEU A 41 -17.75 -4.79 38.15
C LEU A 41 -17.89 -4.93 39.67
N SER A 42 -19.02 -5.46 40.14
CA SER A 42 -19.30 -5.69 41.57
C SER A 42 -18.41 -6.84 42.08
N ASP A 43 -18.04 -6.78 43.38
CA ASP A 43 -17.22 -7.79 44.06
C ASP A 43 -17.79 -9.24 44.05
N ARG A 44 -18.97 -9.42 43.46
CA ARG A 44 -19.60 -10.74 43.34
C ARG A 44 -19.05 -11.57 42.19
N ASP A 45 -18.55 -10.92 41.10
CA ASP A 45 -18.04 -11.62 39.89
C ASP A 45 -16.61 -12.11 40.08
N ARG A 46 -15.89 -11.59 41.10
CA ARG A 46 -14.54 -12.04 41.43
C ARG A 46 -14.43 -13.38 42.14
N ARG A 47 -15.52 -13.93 42.64
CA ARG A 47 -15.51 -15.19 43.43
C ARG A 47 -15.85 -16.44 42.61
N SER A 48 -16.25 -16.31 41.33
CA SER A 48 -16.53 -17.44 40.45
C SER A 48 -15.33 -17.84 39.54
N ALA A 49 -14.23 -17.10 39.56
CA ALA A 49 -13.02 -17.38 38.74
C ALA A 49 -11.93 -18.08 39.54
N GLY A 50 -12.26 -18.74 40.64
CA GLY A 50 -11.29 -19.47 41.48
C GLY A 50 -11.59 -20.96 41.55
N GLY A 51 -11.31 -21.69 40.49
CA GLY A 51 -11.33 -23.15 40.48
C GLY A 51 -10.28 -23.63 39.49
N GLY A 52 -9.10 -24.02 40.01
CA GLY A 52 -7.93 -24.39 39.26
C GLY A 52 -8.13 -25.64 38.40
N SER A 53 -7.53 -25.62 37.28
CA SER A 53 -6.94 -26.79 36.59
C SER A 53 -5.83 -26.26 35.73
N GLY A 54 -4.69 -26.97 35.73
CA GLY A 54 -3.46 -26.56 35.04
C GLY A 54 -3.75 -26.07 33.63
N GLU A 55 -3.15 -24.95 33.27
CA GLU A 55 -3.10 -24.49 31.90
C GLU A 55 -2.46 -25.59 31.07
N ASP A 56 -3.30 -26.27 30.30
CA ASP A 56 -2.87 -27.11 29.21
C ASP A 56 -2.28 -26.17 28.15
N THR A 57 -0.97 -25.98 28.20
CA THR A 57 -0.20 -25.18 27.24
C THR A 57 0.00 -25.92 25.93
N SER A 58 -0.94 -26.81 25.55
CA SER A 58 -0.96 -27.34 24.20
C SER A 58 -1.30 -26.19 23.25
N ALA A 59 -0.40 -25.88 22.31
CA ALA A 59 -0.63 -24.87 21.27
C ALA A 59 -1.97 -25.17 20.60
N LYS A 60 -2.89 -24.18 20.58
CA LYS A 60 -4.19 -24.34 19.92
C LYS A 60 -3.96 -24.69 18.46
N SER A 61 -4.67 -25.68 17.96
CA SER A 61 -4.58 -26.02 16.54
C SER A 61 -5.09 -24.83 15.69
N TYR A 62 -4.61 -24.78 14.45
CA TYR A 62 -5.02 -23.73 13.51
C TYR A 62 -6.55 -23.65 13.36
N GLU A 63 -7.25 -24.80 13.28
CA GLU A 63 -8.71 -24.89 13.18
C GLU A 63 -9.42 -24.30 14.43
N ALA A 64 -8.83 -24.49 15.61
CA ALA A 64 -9.35 -23.91 16.84
C ALA A 64 -9.20 -22.39 16.86
N ILE A 65 -8.08 -21.87 16.33
CA ILE A 65 -7.83 -20.42 16.23
C ILE A 65 -8.78 -19.80 15.20
N ALA A 66 -8.97 -20.42 14.04
CA ALA A 66 -9.88 -19.94 12.99
C ALA A 66 -11.35 -19.88 13.45
N ALA A 67 -11.74 -20.75 14.38
CA ALA A 67 -13.09 -20.79 14.98
C ALA A 67 -13.29 -19.76 16.10
N GLU A 68 -12.24 -19.07 16.55
CA GLU A 68 -12.38 -18.06 17.63
C GLU A 68 -13.15 -16.82 17.17
N PRO A 69 -14.10 -16.33 17.99
CA PRO A 69 -14.81 -15.10 17.68
C PRO A 69 -13.89 -13.88 17.86
N GLY A 70 -13.92 -12.97 16.87
CA GLY A 70 -13.13 -11.74 16.89
C GLY A 70 -11.76 -11.85 16.22
N GLN A 71 -11.48 -10.92 15.31
CA GLN A 71 -10.26 -10.90 14.52
C GLN A 71 -8.99 -10.79 15.40
N MET A 72 -9.03 -9.95 16.43
CA MET A 72 -7.87 -9.77 17.33
C MET A 72 -7.52 -11.04 18.10
N ASN A 73 -8.52 -11.84 18.52
CA ASN A 73 -8.27 -13.10 19.21
C ASN A 73 -7.61 -14.12 18.25
N ARG A 74 -8.05 -14.17 17.00
CA ARG A 74 -7.44 -15.02 15.99
C ARG A 74 -5.99 -14.62 15.68
N ILE A 75 -5.73 -13.29 15.54
CA ILE A 75 -4.35 -12.78 15.34
C ILE A 75 -3.47 -13.18 16.53
N GLN A 76 -3.94 -12.97 17.75
CA GLN A 76 -3.18 -13.35 18.96
C GLN A 76 -2.92 -14.86 19.00
N GLY A 77 -3.92 -15.67 18.64
CA GLY A 77 -3.79 -17.11 18.56
C GLY A 77 -2.75 -17.55 17.53
N LEU A 78 -2.70 -16.92 16.35
CA LEU A 78 -1.67 -17.19 15.33
C LEU A 78 -0.27 -16.79 15.81
N VAL A 79 -0.14 -15.63 16.46
CA VAL A 79 1.13 -15.19 17.06
C VAL A 79 1.62 -16.19 18.10
N ASP A 80 0.74 -16.61 19.01
CA ASP A 80 1.09 -17.59 20.05
C ASP A 80 1.46 -18.95 19.44
N LEU A 81 0.72 -19.41 18.41
CA LEU A 81 1.02 -20.65 17.69
C LEU A 81 2.41 -20.59 17.06
N TYR A 82 2.66 -19.59 16.20
CA TYR A 82 3.89 -19.52 15.42
C TYR A 82 5.13 -19.18 16.24
N SER A 83 4.98 -18.45 17.34
CA SER A 83 6.09 -18.15 18.26
C SER A 83 6.54 -19.35 19.10
N ASN A 84 5.73 -20.42 19.16
CA ASN A 84 6.03 -21.62 19.96
C ASN A 84 6.38 -22.83 19.10
N LEU A 85 6.45 -22.68 17.77
CA LEU A 85 6.89 -23.76 16.88
C LEU A 85 8.37 -24.10 17.07
N SER A 86 8.70 -25.38 17.01
CA SER A 86 10.08 -25.80 16.86
C SER A 86 10.56 -25.60 15.41
N PRO A 87 11.89 -25.47 15.17
CA PRO A 87 12.42 -25.18 13.82
C PRO A 87 11.92 -26.11 12.72
N GLY A 88 11.70 -27.39 13.02
CA GLY A 88 11.23 -28.39 12.04
C GLY A 88 9.73 -28.37 11.75
N GLU A 89 8.94 -27.60 12.49
CA GLU A 89 7.47 -27.55 12.33
C GLU A 89 7.01 -26.44 11.36
N TYR A 90 7.81 -25.40 11.17
CA TYR A 90 7.42 -24.25 10.33
C TYR A 90 7.04 -24.63 8.89
N ALA A 91 7.80 -25.52 8.25
CA ALA A 91 7.51 -25.98 6.90
C ALA A 91 6.15 -26.66 6.80
N ASN A 92 5.79 -27.49 7.78
CA ASN A 92 4.49 -28.16 7.82
C ASN A 92 3.33 -27.16 8.04
N GLU A 93 3.56 -26.12 8.85
CA GLU A 93 2.56 -25.05 9.03
C GLU A 93 2.43 -24.19 7.79
N ALA A 94 3.52 -23.93 7.04
CA ALA A 94 3.47 -23.21 5.78
C ALA A 94 2.65 -23.94 4.71
N ASP A 95 2.74 -25.27 4.66
CA ASP A 95 1.95 -26.11 3.74
C ASP A 95 0.43 -26.06 4.03
N LYS A 96 0.01 -25.68 5.24
CA LYS A 96 -1.39 -25.53 5.62
C LYS A 96 -1.99 -24.19 5.22
N LEU A 97 -1.18 -23.19 4.86
CA LEU A 97 -1.65 -21.84 4.51
C LEU A 97 -2.63 -21.85 3.34
N ASP A 98 -2.50 -22.79 2.40
CA ASP A 98 -3.40 -22.89 1.24
C ASP A 98 -4.83 -23.30 1.59
N ALA A 99 -5.05 -23.87 2.76
CA ALA A 99 -6.39 -24.20 3.26
C ALA A 99 -7.19 -22.98 3.76
N LEU A 100 -6.54 -21.80 3.89
CA LEU A 100 -7.13 -20.60 4.46
C LEU A 100 -7.87 -19.76 3.43
N PRO A 101 -8.91 -19.00 3.84
CA PRO A 101 -9.43 -17.89 3.06
C PRO A 101 -8.32 -16.91 2.70
N PHE A 102 -8.39 -16.32 1.51
CA PHE A 102 -7.30 -15.50 0.95
C PHE A 102 -6.81 -14.40 1.88
N SER A 103 -7.73 -13.66 2.51
CA SER A 103 -7.40 -12.56 3.44
C SER A 103 -6.67 -13.04 4.70
N GLU A 104 -7.08 -14.17 5.27
CA GLU A 104 -6.45 -14.75 6.45
C GLU A 104 -5.10 -15.38 6.11
N ARG A 105 -4.98 -16.00 4.94
CA ARG A 105 -3.75 -16.60 4.42
C ARG A 105 -2.60 -15.61 4.34
N ILE A 106 -2.86 -14.40 3.86
CA ILE A 106 -1.83 -13.36 3.75
C ILE A 106 -1.27 -13.03 5.13
N LEU A 107 -2.13 -12.72 6.10
CA LEU A 107 -1.69 -12.38 7.45
C LEU A 107 -0.97 -13.55 8.12
N ALA A 108 -1.51 -14.76 8.02
CA ALA A 108 -0.91 -15.97 8.57
C ALA A 108 0.48 -16.22 7.95
N ALA A 109 0.62 -16.04 6.62
CA ALA A 109 1.91 -16.17 5.95
C ALA A 109 2.94 -15.16 6.47
N TYR A 110 2.57 -13.88 6.61
CA TYR A 110 3.48 -12.88 7.17
C TYR A 110 3.93 -13.22 8.59
N LEU A 111 3.00 -13.60 9.48
CA LEU A 111 3.31 -13.93 10.86
C LEU A 111 4.20 -15.21 10.95
N LEU A 112 3.86 -16.23 10.17
CA LEU A 112 4.60 -17.49 10.13
C LEU A 112 6.03 -17.27 9.64
N PHE A 113 6.21 -16.61 8.50
CA PHE A 113 7.52 -16.38 7.91
C PHE A 113 8.37 -15.38 8.71
N ALA A 114 7.75 -14.41 9.39
CA ALA A 114 8.46 -13.56 10.34
C ALA A 114 9.04 -14.37 11.51
N ALA A 115 8.22 -15.20 12.16
CA ALA A 115 8.67 -16.05 13.26
C ALA A 115 9.70 -17.11 12.81
N TRP A 116 9.49 -17.71 11.63
CA TRP A 116 10.43 -18.68 11.07
C TRP A 116 11.80 -18.06 10.78
N ALA A 117 11.81 -16.83 10.21
CA ALA A 117 13.06 -16.12 9.91
C ALA A 117 13.89 -15.75 11.15
N GLU A 118 13.26 -15.56 12.31
CA GLU A 118 13.99 -15.36 13.58
C GLU A 118 14.76 -16.62 14.05
N VAL A 119 14.30 -17.82 13.64
CA VAL A 119 14.83 -19.11 14.11
C VAL A 119 15.68 -19.79 13.05
N SER A 120 15.19 -19.85 11.81
CA SER A 120 15.84 -20.55 10.68
C SER A 120 15.61 -19.77 9.39
N PRO A 121 16.27 -18.60 9.20
CA PRO A 121 15.99 -17.69 8.08
C PRO A 121 16.29 -18.29 6.70
N ILE A 122 17.32 -19.13 6.61
CA ILE A 122 17.69 -19.81 5.35
C ILE A 122 16.59 -20.80 4.95
N ASP A 123 16.09 -21.61 5.88
CA ASP A 123 15.03 -22.57 5.61
C ASP A 123 13.72 -21.85 5.21
N ALA A 124 13.42 -20.72 5.85
CA ALA A 124 12.27 -19.87 5.49
C ALA A 124 12.40 -19.32 4.06
N MET A 125 13.59 -18.85 3.68
CA MET A 125 13.88 -18.34 2.35
C MET A 125 13.82 -19.45 1.29
N ASP A 126 14.41 -20.61 1.57
CA ASP A 126 14.38 -21.77 0.69
C ASP A 126 12.96 -22.28 0.46
N HIS A 127 12.12 -22.28 1.49
CA HIS A 127 10.72 -22.65 1.35
C HIS A 127 9.95 -21.62 0.49
N ALA A 128 10.16 -20.32 0.73
CA ALA A 128 9.56 -19.27 -0.08
C ALA A 128 9.96 -19.38 -1.56
N ASN A 129 11.22 -19.75 -1.84
CA ASN A 129 11.74 -19.91 -3.20
C ASN A 129 11.22 -21.19 -3.89
N SER A 130 11.20 -22.30 -3.19
CA SER A 130 11.00 -23.63 -3.79
C SER A 130 9.55 -24.13 -3.75
N LYS A 131 8.77 -23.76 -2.74
CA LYS A 131 7.43 -24.29 -2.47
C LYS A 131 6.32 -23.31 -2.81
N MET A 132 6.51 -22.02 -2.58
CA MET A 132 5.44 -21.03 -2.75
C MET A 132 5.36 -20.44 -4.16
N GLY A 133 6.29 -20.73 -5.06
CA GLY A 133 6.30 -20.19 -6.42
C GLY A 133 6.20 -18.67 -6.45
N PHE A 134 5.25 -18.12 -7.20
CA PHE A 134 5.05 -16.67 -7.28
C PHE A 134 4.68 -16.04 -5.93
N ALA A 135 3.89 -16.75 -5.10
CA ALA A 135 3.46 -16.27 -3.79
C ALA A 135 4.64 -16.07 -2.82
N GLY A 136 5.73 -16.81 -2.98
CA GLY A 136 6.96 -16.62 -2.20
C GLY A 136 7.53 -15.20 -2.27
N ASN A 137 7.34 -14.51 -3.39
CA ASN A 137 7.83 -13.12 -3.53
C ASN A 137 7.15 -12.13 -2.57
N PHE A 138 5.96 -12.46 -2.03
CA PHE A 138 5.28 -11.62 -1.04
C PHE A 138 5.82 -11.80 0.38
N VAL A 139 6.38 -12.95 0.72
CA VAL A 139 6.92 -13.23 2.06
C VAL A 139 8.43 -12.97 2.19
N LYS A 140 9.18 -12.96 1.07
CA LYS A 140 10.63 -12.67 1.08
C LYS A 140 11.02 -11.37 1.76
N PRO A 141 10.29 -10.23 1.55
CA PRO A 141 10.58 -8.99 2.29
C PRO A 141 10.50 -9.19 3.81
N THR A 142 9.50 -9.93 4.28
CA THR A 142 9.31 -10.22 5.70
C THR A 142 10.44 -11.09 6.24
N VAL A 143 10.88 -12.11 5.49
CA VAL A 143 12.02 -12.94 5.87
C VAL A 143 13.29 -12.11 5.98
N LEU A 144 13.59 -11.26 4.97
CA LEU A 144 14.76 -10.37 5.02
C LEU A 144 14.69 -9.40 6.20
N GLN A 145 13.52 -8.83 6.45
CA GLN A 145 13.32 -7.86 7.53
C GLN A 145 13.53 -8.51 8.90
N SER A 146 12.89 -9.66 9.16
CA SER A 146 13.03 -10.36 10.44
C SER A 146 14.44 -10.90 10.64
N TRP A 147 15.09 -11.40 9.58
CA TRP A 147 16.47 -11.85 9.64
C TRP A 147 17.43 -10.68 9.90
N ALA A 148 17.29 -9.56 9.18
CA ALA A 148 18.12 -8.38 9.38
C ALA A 148 17.94 -7.76 10.77
N ALA A 149 16.77 -7.91 11.39
CA ALA A 149 16.53 -7.48 12.76
C ALA A 149 17.35 -8.30 13.80
N THR A 150 17.68 -9.55 13.48
CA THR A 150 18.44 -10.46 14.37
C THR A 150 19.92 -10.55 14.01
N ASP A 151 20.24 -10.69 12.73
CA ASP A 151 21.62 -10.77 12.21
C ASP A 151 21.72 -10.05 10.85
N PRO A 152 21.88 -8.72 10.86
CA PRO A 152 21.95 -7.93 9.62
C PRO A 152 23.15 -8.30 8.73
N SER A 153 24.27 -8.68 9.32
CA SER A 153 25.51 -9.04 8.60
C SER A 153 25.34 -10.36 7.82
N ALA A 154 24.75 -11.37 8.45
CA ALA A 154 24.44 -12.63 7.76
C ALA A 154 23.41 -12.43 6.65
N THR A 155 22.38 -11.61 6.91
CA THR A 155 21.34 -11.26 5.91
C THR A 155 21.95 -10.55 4.71
N ALA A 156 22.84 -9.59 4.93
CA ALA A 156 23.56 -8.87 3.89
C ALA A 156 24.39 -9.82 3.02
N SER A 157 25.17 -10.72 3.66
CA SER A 157 25.99 -11.72 2.96
C SER A 157 25.16 -12.69 2.13
N TYR A 158 24.00 -13.12 2.64
CA TYR A 158 23.06 -13.96 1.90
C TYR A 158 22.50 -13.22 0.68
N TYR A 159 22.06 -11.97 0.87
CA TYR A 159 21.53 -11.14 -0.21
C TYR A 159 22.56 -10.98 -1.34
N GLU A 160 23.81 -10.63 -1.01
CA GLU A 160 24.87 -10.44 -2.00
C GLU A 160 25.15 -11.71 -2.82
N SER A 161 25.08 -12.87 -2.16
CA SER A 161 25.29 -14.16 -2.81
C SER A 161 24.11 -14.64 -3.67
N ASN A 162 22.90 -14.11 -3.41
CA ASN A 162 21.64 -14.59 -4.00
C ASN A 162 20.80 -13.48 -4.63
N LYS A 163 21.40 -12.42 -5.15
CA LYS A 163 20.69 -11.23 -5.72
C LYS A 163 19.57 -11.58 -6.71
N GLY A 164 19.75 -12.64 -7.48
CA GLY A 164 18.75 -13.11 -8.46
C GLY A 164 17.40 -13.47 -7.85
N GLU A 165 17.37 -13.96 -6.62
CA GLU A 165 16.13 -14.35 -5.91
C GLU A 165 15.24 -13.15 -5.56
N PHE A 166 15.84 -11.97 -5.48
CA PHE A 166 15.18 -10.72 -5.08
C PHE A 166 14.85 -9.80 -6.25
N ALA A 167 15.17 -10.18 -7.49
CA ALA A 167 14.95 -9.35 -8.68
C ALA A 167 13.48 -8.92 -8.88
N MET A 168 12.54 -9.78 -8.49
CA MET A 168 11.10 -9.50 -8.58
C MET A 168 10.58 -8.52 -7.51
N MET A 169 11.24 -8.41 -6.34
CA MET A 169 10.80 -7.51 -5.26
C MET A 169 10.68 -6.06 -5.72
N GLY A 170 11.70 -5.55 -6.40
CA GLY A 170 11.72 -4.18 -6.92
C GLY A 170 10.71 -3.91 -8.06
N MET A 171 10.15 -4.95 -8.68
CA MET A 171 9.14 -4.82 -9.72
C MET A 171 7.72 -4.75 -9.18
N MET A 172 7.45 -5.45 -8.08
CA MET A 172 6.10 -5.55 -7.50
C MET A 172 5.66 -4.28 -6.78
N GLY A 173 6.60 -3.48 -6.27
CA GLY A 173 6.32 -2.19 -5.63
C GLY A 173 6.08 -1.02 -6.60
N ARG A 174 6.09 -1.27 -7.92
CA ARG A 174 5.73 -0.27 -8.93
C ARG A 174 4.21 -0.15 -9.07
N GLY A 175 3.53 0.29 -8.02
CA GLY A 175 2.17 0.79 -8.12
C GLY A 175 2.12 2.07 -8.96
N ARG A 176 0.92 2.51 -9.34
CA ARG A 176 0.63 3.62 -10.26
C ARG A 176 1.29 4.98 -9.91
N GLY A 177 2.03 5.07 -8.80
CA GLY A 177 2.80 6.25 -8.35
C GLY A 177 4.32 6.21 -8.62
N GLY A 178 4.83 5.27 -9.42
CA GLY A 178 6.14 5.37 -10.07
C GLY A 178 7.41 5.30 -9.21
N ARG A 179 7.33 5.21 -7.89
CA ARG A 179 8.50 4.99 -7.02
C ARG A 179 8.69 3.50 -6.82
N GLY A 180 9.83 2.97 -7.25
CA GLY A 180 10.17 1.56 -7.17
C GLY A 180 9.97 1.04 -5.75
N GLY A 181 9.33 -0.14 -5.61
CA GLY A 181 9.18 -0.82 -4.33
C GLY A 181 10.53 -1.08 -3.67
N ASP A 182 10.48 -1.34 -2.37
CA ASP A 182 11.66 -1.64 -1.59
C ASP A 182 12.44 -2.79 -2.22
N SER A 183 13.72 -2.55 -2.48
CA SER A 183 14.63 -3.61 -2.92
C SER A 183 15.08 -4.41 -1.69
N GLY A 184 15.52 -5.66 -1.89
CA GLY A 184 16.08 -6.43 -0.78
C GLY A 184 17.19 -5.66 -0.04
N ALA A 185 18.02 -4.92 -0.80
CA ALA A 185 19.06 -4.09 -0.21
C ALA A 185 18.51 -2.95 0.68
N SER A 186 17.43 -2.26 0.26
CA SER A 186 16.84 -1.20 1.08
C SER A 186 16.15 -1.72 2.33
N VAL A 187 15.51 -2.89 2.26
CA VAL A 187 14.89 -3.54 3.44
C VAL A 187 15.96 -3.90 4.48
N ILE A 188 17.03 -4.57 4.06
CA ILE A 188 18.14 -4.95 4.95
C ILE A 188 18.79 -3.70 5.56
N ALA A 189 19.12 -2.72 4.73
CA ALA A 189 19.78 -1.50 5.17
C ALA A 189 18.95 -0.70 6.17
N GLY A 190 17.63 -0.55 5.90
CA GLY A 190 16.71 0.13 6.81
C GLY A 190 16.56 -0.60 8.13
N GLU A 191 16.44 -1.93 8.12
CA GLU A 191 16.33 -2.70 9.36
C GLU A 191 17.63 -2.67 10.16
N TRP A 192 18.78 -2.81 9.49
CA TRP A 192 20.09 -2.67 10.13
C TRP A 192 20.28 -1.28 10.76
N ALA A 193 19.86 -0.23 10.07
CA ALA A 193 20.01 1.14 10.54
C ALA A 193 19.29 1.45 11.87
N LYS A 194 18.25 0.68 12.22
CA LYS A 194 17.57 0.79 13.53
C LYS A 194 18.48 0.44 14.70
N GLN A 195 19.50 -0.40 14.46
CA GLN A 195 20.42 -0.91 15.48
C GLN A 195 21.80 -0.23 15.37
N ASP A 196 22.30 -0.08 14.13
CA ASP A 196 23.61 0.46 13.80
C ASP A 196 23.56 1.15 12.44
N SER A 197 23.28 2.44 12.44
CA SER A 197 23.18 3.24 11.22
C SER A 197 24.54 3.38 10.50
N ASP A 198 25.65 3.39 11.23
CA ASP A 198 26.98 3.55 10.65
C ASP A 198 27.45 2.25 9.97
N GLY A 199 27.19 1.10 10.60
CA GLY A 199 27.41 -0.22 10.00
C GLY A 199 26.55 -0.44 8.75
N ALA A 200 25.25 -0.12 8.83
CA ALA A 200 24.33 -0.20 7.70
C ALA A 200 24.78 0.68 6.53
N LEU A 201 25.22 1.91 6.79
CA LEU A 201 25.73 2.83 5.77
C LEU A 201 27.03 2.33 5.14
N THR A 202 27.92 1.77 5.95
CA THR A 202 29.18 1.16 5.46
C THR A 202 28.89 0.03 4.49
N TRP A 203 27.96 -0.86 4.85
CA TRP A 203 27.52 -1.92 3.95
C TRP A 203 26.83 -1.38 2.69
N ALA A 204 25.90 -0.43 2.84
CA ALA A 204 25.19 0.16 1.71
C ALA A 204 26.15 0.76 0.67
N LYS A 205 27.22 1.43 1.12
CA LYS A 205 28.27 1.99 0.26
C LYS A 205 29.17 0.92 -0.39
N SER A 206 29.25 -0.27 0.17
CA SER A 206 30.01 -1.37 -0.43
C SER A 206 29.29 -2.01 -1.62
N LEU A 207 27.99 -1.79 -1.74
CA LEU A 207 27.17 -2.28 -2.85
C LEU A 207 27.34 -1.38 -4.06
N GLU A 208 27.41 -1.99 -5.25
CA GLU A 208 27.57 -1.26 -6.52
C GLU A 208 26.20 -0.90 -7.15
N GLY A 209 26.16 0.20 -7.87
CA GLY A 209 25.06 0.64 -8.72
C GLY A 209 23.76 0.90 -7.94
N LYS A 210 22.63 0.46 -8.51
CA LYS A 210 21.30 0.76 -7.95
C LYS A 210 21.04 0.16 -6.57
N ASP A 211 21.70 -0.93 -6.21
CA ASP A 211 21.54 -1.55 -4.90
C ASP A 211 22.17 -0.69 -3.81
N GLY A 212 23.36 -0.14 -4.06
CA GLY A 212 24.02 0.78 -3.14
C GLY A 212 23.22 2.07 -2.91
N ALA A 213 22.73 2.69 -3.98
CA ALA A 213 21.89 3.87 -3.90
C ALA A 213 20.61 3.62 -3.10
N ARG A 214 19.92 2.50 -3.35
CA ARG A 214 18.69 2.12 -2.63
C ARG A 214 18.94 1.77 -1.18
N ALA A 215 20.00 1.02 -0.88
CA ALA A 215 20.38 0.69 0.48
C ALA A 215 20.73 1.96 1.28
N THR A 216 21.54 2.86 0.72
CA THR A 216 21.87 4.13 1.35
C THR A 216 20.62 4.99 1.61
N SER A 217 19.69 5.06 0.63
CA SER A 217 18.41 5.73 0.81
C SER A 217 17.57 5.09 1.92
N GLY A 218 17.58 3.76 2.06
CA GLY A 218 16.93 3.02 3.14
C GLY A 218 17.49 3.39 4.52
N VAL A 219 18.82 3.45 4.65
CA VAL A 219 19.48 3.90 5.90
C VAL A 219 19.07 5.32 6.26
N LEU A 220 19.14 6.24 5.29
CA LEU A 220 18.82 7.65 5.54
C LEU A 220 17.33 7.86 5.84
N SER A 221 16.44 7.09 5.22
CA SER A 221 15.01 7.10 5.52
C SER A 221 14.74 6.63 6.96
N GLU A 222 15.40 5.58 7.42
CA GLU A 222 15.24 5.10 8.78
C GLU A 222 15.83 6.10 9.79
N LEU A 223 17.01 6.63 9.52
CA LEU A 223 17.64 7.65 10.36
C LEU A 223 16.78 8.91 10.45
N ALA A 224 16.12 9.31 9.36
CA ALA A 224 15.25 10.49 9.33
C ALA A 224 14.02 10.37 10.24
N LYS A 225 13.61 9.18 10.63
CA LYS A 225 12.53 8.98 11.61
C LYS A 225 12.91 9.43 13.03
N SER A 226 14.19 9.38 13.37
CA SER A 226 14.67 9.74 14.69
C SER A 226 15.50 11.04 14.69
N ASP A 227 16.31 11.28 13.66
CA ASP A 227 17.17 12.45 13.49
C ASP A 227 17.26 12.87 12.01
N PRO A 228 16.22 13.56 11.51
CA PRO A 228 16.16 13.97 10.11
C PRO A 228 17.27 14.97 9.74
N ALA A 229 17.73 15.80 10.67
CA ALA A 229 18.82 16.74 10.42
C ALA A 229 20.16 16.01 10.20
N LYS A 230 20.43 14.96 10.99
CA LYS A 230 21.59 14.08 10.77
C LYS A 230 21.48 13.37 9.42
N ALA A 231 20.33 12.78 9.10
CA ALA A 231 20.10 12.14 7.81
C ALA A 231 20.34 13.09 6.64
N ALA A 232 19.83 14.32 6.72
CA ALA A 232 20.02 15.37 5.72
C ALA A 232 21.52 15.72 5.51
N SER A 233 22.31 15.78 6.57
CA SER A 233 23.75 16.06 6.48
C SER A 233 24.55 14.96 5.77
N MET A 234 24.02 13.75 5.73
CA MET A 234 24.66 12.56 5.15
C MET A 234 24.32 12.34 3.68
N VAL A 235 23.40 13.10 3.07
CA VAL A 235 23.00 12.93 1.66
C VAL A 235 24.19 13.13 0.71
N SER A 236 25.17 13.97 1.07
CA SER A 236 26.39 14.13 0.28
C SER A 236 27.20 12.84 0.10
N GLU A 237 26.99 11.86 0.96
CA GLU A 237 27.64 10.55 0.93
C GLU A 237 26.94 9.56 -0.04
N VAL A 238 25.73 9.91 -0.51
CA VAL A 238 24.98 9.13 -1.50
C VAL A 238 25.54 9.41 -2.90
N GLU A 239 25.66 8.36 -3.72
CA GLU A 239 25.99 8.52 -5.13
C GLU A 239 24.96 9.43 -5.84
N GLU A 240 25.38 10.14 -6.86
CA GLU A 240 24.61 11.20 -7.52
C GLU A 240 23.24 10.70 -8.02
N ASP A 241 23.18 9.50 -8.59
CA ASP A 241 21.96 8.87 -9.08
C ASP A 241 20.96 8.46 -7.97
N GLY A 242 21.41 8.36 -6.72
CA GLY A 242 20.60 8.06 -5.52
C GLY A 242 20.14 9.28 -4.72
N ARG A 243 20.75 10.46 -4.93
CA ARG A 243 20.52 11.66 -4.09
C ARG A 243 19.08 12.14 -4.13
N ALA A 244 18.46 12.15 -5.32
CA ALA A 244 17.07 12.56 -5.47
C ALA A 244 16.13 11.72 -4.61
N GLN A 245 16.34 10.40 -4.57
CA GLN A 245 15.56 9.48 -3.74
C GLN A 245 15.83 9.70 -2.25
N ALA A 246 17.07 9.95 -1.86
CA ALA A 246 17.44 10.24 -0.48
C ALA A 246 16.79 11.55 0.02
N TYR A 247 16.87 12.64 -0.77
CA TYR A 247 16.18 13.90 -0.45
C TYR A 247 14.68 13.70 -0.28
N ALA A 248 14.03 12.98 -1.20
CA ALA A 248 12.61 12.70 -1.15
C ALA A 248 12.23 11.88 0.10
N SER A 249 13.02 10.86 0.46
CA SER A 249 12.76 10.01 1.62
C SER A 249 12.90 10.79 2.93
N ILE A 250 13.98 11.57 3.08
CA ILE A 250 14.21 12.42 4.27
C ILE A 250 13.11 13.47 4.39
N ALA A 251 12.76 14.15 3.30
CA ALA A 251 11.70 15.15 3.29
C ALA A 251 10.36 14.56 3.75
N GLY A 252 10.03 13.37 3.27
CA GLY A 252 8.81 12.67 3.67
C GLY A 252 8.75 12.29 5.14
N GLU A 253 9.86 11.82 5.73
CA GLU A 253 9.90 11.48 7.15
C GLU A 253 9.99 12.72 8.05
N TRP A 254 10.72 13.73 7.61
CA TRP A 254 10.85 14.99 8.37
C TRP A 254 9.54 15.78 8.41
N ALA A 255 8.80 15.82 7.30
CA ALA A 255 7.52 16.52 7.20
C ALA A 255 6.47 16.05 8.21
N LYS A 256 6.50 14.78 8.59
CA LYS A 256 5.61 14.21 9.63
C LYS A 256 5.95 14.74 11.03
N GLN A 257 7.17 15.22 11.25
CA GLN A 257 7.67 15.66 12.55
C GLN A 257 7.65 17.18 12.68
N ASP A 258 8.18 17.88 11.68
CA ASP A 258 8.30 19.34 11.65
C ASP A 258 8.28 19.85 10.22
N TRP A 259 7.11 20.31 9.78
CA TRP A 259 6.95 20.90 8.46
C TRP A 259 7.85 22.15 8.26
N GLY A 260 7.94 23.03 9.27
CA GLY A 260 8.69 24.29 9.15
C GLY A 260 10.19 24.05 8.92
N ALA A 261 10.77 23.11 9.66
CA ALA A 261 12.16 22.69 9.47
C ALA A 261 12.35 22.03 8.09
N THR A 262 11.41 21.18 7.67
CA THR A 262 11.43 20.50 6.36
C THR A 262 11.41 21.51 5.21
N GLU A 263 10.48 22.46 5.24
CA GLU A 263 10.32 23.50 4.22
C GLU A 263 11.58 24.37 4.10
N SER A 264 12.16 24.76 5.26
CA SER A 264 13.41 25.50 5.32
C SER A 264 14.58 24.72 4.72
N TRP A 265 14.68 23.43 5.02
CA TRP A 265 15.71 22.56 4.46
C TRP A 265 15.55 22.34 2.96
N ILE A 266 14.33 22.07 2.49
CA ILE A 266 14.04 21.88 1.05
C ILE A 266 14.43 23.13 0.25
N SER A 267 14.16 24.34 0.77
CA SER A 267 14.51 25.59 0.09
C SER A 267 16.04 25.79 -0.06
N GLY A 268 16.83 25.12 0.74
CA GLY A 268 18.31 25.09 0.66
C GLY A 268 18.88 24.01 -0.28
N LEU A 269 18.05 23.11 -0.82
CA LEU A 269 18.50 22.07 -1.75
C LEU A 269 18.83 22.63 -3.15
N PRO A 270 19.60 21.89 -3.97
CA PRO A 270 19.72 22.21 -5.39
C PRO A 270 18.34 22.33 -6.05
N ALA A 271 18.17 23.31 -6.93
CA ALA A 271 16.87 23.67 -7.50
C ALA A 271 16.16 22.49 -8.21
N ASP A 272 16.93 21.63 -8.85
CA ASP A 272 16.44 20.41 -9.53
C ASP A 272 15.98 19.30 -8.58
N GLN A 273 16.28 19.43 -7.28
CA GLN A 273 15.90 18.45 -6.25
C GLN A 273 14.73 18.94 -5.37
N GLN A 274 14.42 20.24 -5.39
CA GLN A 274 13.42 20.84 -4.51
C GLN A 274 12.01 20.27 -4.78
N ASP A 275 11.58 20.19 -6.04
CA ASP A 275 10.22 19.73 -6.40
C ASP A 275 9.98 18.28 -5.97
N GLY A 276 10.97 17.40 -6.17
CA GLY A 276 10.86 16.00 -5.76
C GLY A 276 10.79 15.81 -4.24
N ALA A 277 11.60 16.58 -3.51
CA ALA A 277 11.60 16.57 -2.04
C ALA A 277 10.29 17.16 -1.49
N LEU A 278 9.83 18.28 -2.04
CA LEU A 278 8.57 18.93 -1.66
C LEU A 278 7.36 18.03 -1.91
N GLY A 279 7.27 17.41 -3.09
CA GLY A 279 6.21 16.46 -3.40
C GLY A 279 6.17 15.29 -2.42
N SER A 280 7.33 14.75 -2.02
CA SER A 280 7.41 13.68 -1.02
C SER A 280 7.01 14.13 0.38
N ALA A 281 7.41 15.34 0.78
CA ALA A 281 7.02 15.95 2.05
C ALA A 281 5.50 16.14 2.12
N ILE A 282 4.90 16.72 1.09
CA ILE A 282 3.45 16.96 1.01
C ILE A 282 2.67 15.64 1.01
N LYS A 283 3.11 14.64 0.24
CA LYS A 283 2.48 13.32 0.25
C LYS A 283 2.47 12.70 1.64
N SER A 284 3.59 12.77 2.35
CA SER A 284 3.69 12.24 3.71
C SER A 284 2.86 13.03 4.71
N LEU A 285 2.79 14.34 4.54
CA LEU A 285 1.93 15.22 5.35
C LEU A 285 0.45 14.93 5.08
N ALA A 286 0.06 14.73 3.82
CA ALA A 286 -1.32 14.45 3.42
C ALA A 286 -1.85 13.16 4.08
N ALA A 287 -1.02 12.15 4.23
CA ALA A 287 -1.40 10.90 4.91
C ALA A 287 -1.63 11.07 6.42
N SER A 288 -1.03 12.08 7.06
CA SER A 288 -1.14 12.34 8.51
C SER A 288 -2.04 13.53 8.84
N ASP A 289 -1.97 14.60 8.05
CA ASP A 289 -2.77 15.83 8.17
C ASP A 289 -3.12 16.38 6.78
N PRO A 290 -4.17 15.84 6.14
CA PRO A 290 -4.57 16.26 4.79
C PRO A 290 -5.01 17.74 4.74
N THR A 291 -5.49 18.30 5.84
CA THR A 291 -5.91 19.71 5.90
C THR A 291 -4.70 20.64 5.82
N LEU A 292 -3.65 20.35 6.59
CA LEU A 292 -2.41 21.11 6.54
C LEU A 292 -1.72 20.92 5.19
N ALA A 293 -1.70 19.71 4.65
CA ALA A 293 -1.15 19.42 3.33
C ALA A 293 -1.84 20.24 2.24
N ALA A 294 -3.18 20.34 2.27
CA ALA A 294 -3.96 21.17 1.35
C ALA A 294 -3.56 22.65 1.42
N GLN A 295 -3.41 23.20 2.63
CA GLN A 295 -2.94 24.59 2.81
C GLN A 295 -1.54 24.80 2.24
N LYS A 296 -0.62 23.85 2.47
CA LYS A 296 0.76 23.92 2.00
C LYS A 296 0.87 23.78 0.48
N THR A 297 0.04 22.94 -0.11
CA THR A 297 -0.07 22.80 -1.57
C THR A 297 -0.46 24.13 -2.23
N LEU A 298 -1.40 24.88 -1.66
CA LEU A 298 -1.82 26.19 -2.20
C LEU A 298 -0.73 27.27 -2.08
N ALA A 299 0.25 27.09 -1.22
CA ALA A 299 1.40 28.00 -1.11
C ALA A 299 2.48 27.74 -2.18
N ILE A 300 2.46 26.59 -2.86
CA ILE A 300 3.38 26.31 -3.98
C ILE A 300 3.01 27.19 -5.18
N PRO A 301 3.99 27.80 -5.87
CA PRO A 301 3.72 28.51 -7.13
C PRO A 301 3.00 27.61 -8.15
N GLU A 302 2.18 28.22 -8.99
CA GLU A 302 1.50 27.47 -10.07
C GLU A 302 2.52 26.79 -10.99
N GLY A 303 2.24 25.54 -11.35
CA GLY A 303 3.10 24.69 -12.18
C GLY A 303 2.99 23.23 -11.80
N ASN A 304 3.80 22.39 -12.43
CA ASN A 304 3.75 20.93 -12.27
C ASN A 304 3.90 20.47 -10.80
N ALA A 305 4.74 21.14 -10.02
CA ALA A 305 4.93 20.79 -8.61
C ALA A 305 3.62 20.94 -7.81
N ARG A 306 2.88 22.05 -8.03
CA ARG A 306 1.58 22.26 -7.38
C ARG A 306 0.52 21.30 -7.92
N THR A 307 0.47 21.05 -9.22
CA THR A 307 -0.44 20.05 -9.82
C THR A 307 -0.24 18.66 -9.22
N ASN A 308 0.98 18.17 -9.18
CA ASN A 308 1.32 16.87 -8.59
C ASN A 308 0.99 16.81 -7.09
N ALA A 309 1.24 17.89 -6.35
CA ALA A 309 0.88 17.98 -4.94
C ALA A 309 -0.64 17.97 -4.73
N MET A 310 -1.42 18.61 -5.61
CA MET A 310 -2.88 18.58 -5.56
C MET A 310 -3.44 17.19 -5.81
N GLU A 311 -2.91 16.46 -6.79
CA GLU A 311 -3.27 15.07 -7.06
C GLU A 311 -3.07 14.19 -5.81
N GLU A 312 -1.87 14.22 -5.22
CA GLU A 312 -1.54 13.42 -4.03
C GLU A 312 -2.41 13.79 -2.82
N VAL A 313 -2.60 15.09 -2.56
CA VAL A 313 -3.40 15.57 -1.41
C VAL A 313 -4.87 15.25 -1.59
N SER A 314 -5.43 15.49 -2.78
CA SER A 314 -6.84 15.19 -3.05
C SER A 314 -7.13 13.69 -2.97
N GLY A 315 -6.21 12.84 -3.42
CA GLY A 315 -6.30 11.39 -3.27
C GLY A 315 -6.32 10.94 -1.80
N GLU A 316 -5.49 11.56 -0.93
CA GLU A 316 -5.51 11.27 0.51
C GLU A 316 -6.79 11.81 1.19
N MET A 317 -7.22 13.04 0.88
CA MET A 317 -8.49 13.59 1.38
C MET A 317 -9.68 12.72 0.98
N ALA A 318 -9.69 12.23 -0.26
CA ALA A 318 -10.78 11.43 -0.79
C ALA A 318 -10.97 10.09 -0.05
N LYS A 319 -9.98 9.57 0.65
CA LYS A 319 -10.12 8.34 1.46
C LYS A 319 -11.14 8.48 2.58
N THR A 320 -11.34 9.69 3.09
CA THR A 320 -12.28 10.00 4.18
C THR A 320 -13.45 10.84 3.74
N ASP A 321 -13.26 11.78 2.82
CA ASP A 321 -14.28 12.69 2.28
C ASP A 321 -14.03 12.98 0.79
N ALA A 322 -14.52 12.11 -0.06
CA ALA A 322 -14.33 12.23 -1.50
C ALA A 322 -15.07 13.45 -2.08
N SER A 323 -16.23 13.79 -1.55
CA SER A 323 -16.99 14.97 -1.98
C SER A 323 -16.27 16.27 -1.63
N GLY A 324 -15.74 16.38 -0.42
CA GLY A 324 -14.93 17.52 0.02
C GLY A 324 -13.62 17.64 -0.75
N ALA A 325 -12.95 16.52 -1.04
CA ALA A 325 -11.76 16.48 -1.87
C ALA A 325 -12.03 16.99 -3.29
N MET A 326 -13.14 16.54 -3.91
CA MET A 326 -13.56 17.00 -5.23
C MET A 326 -13.82 18.51 -5.25
N SER A 327 -14.57 19.03 -4.26
CA SER A 327 -14.82 20.46 -4.14
C SER A 327 -13.51 21.25 -3.99
N TRP A 328 -12.59 20.79 -3.17
CA TRP A 328 -11.28 21.44 -2.99
C TRP A 328 -10.47 21.50 -4.29
N VAL A 329 -10.45 20.42 -5.06
CA VAL A 329 -9.78 20.37 -6.37
C VAL A 329 -10.41 21.35 -7.35
N MET A 330 -11.74 21.37 -7.44
CA MET A 330 -12.48 22.25 -8.38
C MET A 330 -12.33 23.73 -8.03
N ASP A 331 -12.26 24.06 -6.74
CA ASP A 331 -12.16 25.45 -6.27
C ASP A 331 -10.73 26.02 -6.39
N ASN A 332 -9.69 25.17 -6.34
CA ASN A 332 -8.30 25.61 -6.19
C ASN A 332 -7.37 25.17 -7.33
N GLY A 333 -7.75 24.17 -8.12
CA GLY A 333 -6.94 23.65 -9.22
C GLY A 333 -7.16 24.43 -10.52
N ASN A 334 -6.09 24.59 -11.30
CA ASN A 334 -6.22 24.91 -12.72
C ASN A 334 -6.74 23.67 -13.49
N GLU A 335 -7.04 23.83 -14.79
CA GLU A 335 -7.62 22.76 -15.61
C GLU A 335 -6.78 21.47 -15.61
N ASP A 336 -5.44 21.58 -15.66
CA ASP A 336 -4.55 20.41 -15.63
C ASP A 336 -4.62 19.70 -14.28
N ALA A 337 -4.54 20.45 -13.17
CA ALA A 337 -4.64 19.91 -11.83
C ALA A 337 -6.02 19.26 -11.57
N GLN A 338 -7.10 19.89 -12.03
CA GLN A 338 -8.46 19.33 -11.95
C GLN A 338 -8.54 18.00 -12.70
N LYS A 339 -8.05 17.96 -13.95
CA LYS A 339 -8.09 16.77 -14.79
C LYS A 339 -7.29 15.61 -14.23
N GLU A 340 -6.10 15.87 -13.68
CA GLU A 340 -5.23 14.84 -13.08
C GLU A 340 -5.81 14.32 -11.76
N SER A 341 -6.28 15.21 -10.89
CA SER A 341 -6.79 14.85 -9.56
C SER A 341 -8.15 14.15 -9.57
N VAL A 342 -9.03 14.51 -10.52
CA VAL A 342 -10.41 14.01 -10.57
C VAL A 342 -10.49 12.49 -10.65
N GLY A 343 -9.51 11.86 -11.32
CA GLY A 343 -9.47 10.41 -11.48
C GLY A 343 -9.34 9.65 -10.16
N ASP A 344 -8.43 10.08 -9.31
CA ASP A 344 -8.14 9.45 -8.02
C ASP A 344 -9.24 9.73 -6.99
N VAL A 345 -9.75 10.96 -6.97
CA VAL A 345 -10.89 11.31 -6.12
C VAL A 345 -12.14 10.52 -6.52
N MET A 346 -12.44 10.41 -7.82
CA MET A 346 -13.58 9.65 -8.33
C MET A 346 -13.48 8.16 -7.98
N GLN A 347 -12.28 7.56 -8.04
CA GLN A 347 -12.04 6.18 -7.64
C GLN A 347 -12.48 5.92 -6.18
N ALA A 348 -12.11 6.81 -5.27
CA ALA A 348 -12.52 6.73 -3.87
C ALA A 348 -14.03 6.98 -3.72
N TRP A 349 -14.57 7.98 -4.43
CA TRP A 349 -15.97 8.37 -4.31
C TRP A 349 -16.93 7.30 -4.80
N VAL A 350 -16.65 6.64 -5.92
CA VAL A 350 -17.45 5.51 -6.42
C VAL A 350 -17.56 4.38 -5.40
N THR A 351 -16.50 4.16 -4.62
CA THR A 351 -16.49 3.14 -3.56
C THR A 351 -17.29 3.56 -2.33
N GLN A 352 -17.27 4.86 -1.97
CA GLN A 352 -17.94 5.41 -0.79
C GLN A 352 -19.43 5.68 -1.05
N ASP A 353 -19.73 6.39 -2.14
CA ASP A 353 -21.09 6.77 -2.57
C ASP A 353 -21.17 6.91 -4.08
N LYS A 354 -21.46 5.78 -4.74
CA LYS A 354 -21.61 5.72 -6.19
C LYS A 354 -22.69 6.64 -6.73
N GLY A 355 -23.78 6.81 -5.99
CA GLY A 355 -24.90 7.65 -6.40
C GLY A 355 -24.52 9.14 -6.42
N ALA A 356 -23.85 9.63 -5.37
CA ALA A 356 -23.35 10.99 -5.31
C ALA A 356 -22.28 11.26 -6.37
N ALA A 357 -21.36 10.30 -6.60
CA ALA A 357 -20.35 10.40 -7.64
C ALA A 357 -20.96 10.54 -9.05
N LEU A 358 -21.98 9.74 -9.38
CA LEU A 358 -22.71 9.84 -10.65
C LEU A 358 -23.50 11.16 -10.74
N GLY A 359 -24.11 11.59 -9.65
CA GLY A 359 -24.80 12.87 -9.56
C GLY A 359 -23.87 14.03 -9.94
N TRP A 360 -22.68 14.07 -9.35
CA TRP A 360 -21.66 15.07 -9.65
C TRP A 360 -21.23 15.04 -11.13
N ILE A 361 -20.99 13.85 -11.71
CA ILE A 361 -20.65 13.71 -13.13
C ILE A 361 -21.72 14.34 -14.03
N ASN A 362 -23.00 14.10 -13.72
CA ASN A 362 -24.11 14.60 -14.52
C ASN A 362 -24.29 16.13 -14.44
N GLU A 363 -23.75 16.77 -13.42
CA GLU A 363 -23.74 18.24 -13.27
C GLU A 363 -22.56 18.89 -14.02
N GLN A 364 -21.55 18.12 -14.44
CA GLN A 364 -20.40 18.67 -15.15
C GLN A 364 -20.70 18.92 -16.61
N SER A 365 -20.18 20.05 -17.13
CA SER A 365 -20.15 20.33 -18.57
C SER A 365 -19.22 19.36 -19.30
N GLU A 366 -19.46 19.12 -20.58
CA GLU A 366 -18.55 18.35 -21.44
C GLU A 366 -17.14 18.95 -21.42
N GLY A 367 -16.12 18.08 -21.37
CA GLY A 367 -14.70 18.47 -21.33
C GLY A 367 -13.81 17.50 -20.57
N GLY A 368 -12.53 17.80 -20.54
CA GLY A 368 -11.50 16.86 -20.04
C GLY A 368 -11.69 16.42 -18.58
N VAL A 369 -12.18 17.28 -17.71
CA VAL A 369 -12.47 16.95 -16.30
C VAL A 369 -13.61 15.93 -16.20
N ARG A 370 -14.73 16.19 -16.92
CA ARG A 370 -15.85 15.24 -16.97
C ARG A 370 -15.45 13.92 -17.59
N ASP A 371 -14.67 13.95 -18.66
CA ASP A 371 -14.18 12.75 -19.36
C ASP A 371 -13.32 11.89 -18.42
N ALA A 372 -12.40 12.50 -17.65
CA ALA A 372 -11.60 11.82 -16.67
C ALA A 372 -12.44 11.20 -15.52
N ALA A 373 -13.47 11.94 -15.07
CA ALA A 373 -14.40 11.47 -14.06
C ALA A 373 -15.22 10.27 -14.55
N VAL A 374 -15.80 10.34 -15.75
CA VAL A 374 -16.55 9.24 -16.36
C VAL A 374 -15.66 8.01 -16.55
N GLN A 375 -14.44 8.19 -17.06
CA GLN A 375 -13.50 7.09 -17.24
C GLN A 375 -13.19 6.40 -15.91
N SER A 376 -12.87 7.17 -14.87
CA SER A 376 -12.59 6.64 -13.55
C SER A 376 -13.82 5.95 -12.94
N TYR A 377 -14.99 6.54 -13.07
CA TYR A 377 -16.25 5.91 -12.62
C TYR A 377 -16.47 4.56 -13.25
N VAL A 378 -16.39 4.44 -14.58
CA VAL A 378 -16.60 3.19 -15.33
C VAL A 378 -15.58 2.11 -14.93
N PHE A 379 -14.35 2.49 -14.67
CA PHE A 379 -13.29 1.55 -14.26
C PHE A 379 -13.47 1.03 -12.83
N ASN A 380 -14.06 1.82 -11.95
CA ASN A 380 -14.17 1.52 -10.52
C ASN A 380 -15.56 1.05 -10.08
N ASP A 381 -16.61 1.29 -10.89
CA ASP A 381 -17.94 0.75 -10.62
C ASP A 381 -18.01 -0.75 -10.90
N ARG A 382 -17.72 -1.54 -9.87
CA ARG A 382 -17.74 -3.03 -9.94
C ARG A 382 -19.11 -3.64 -9.65
N THR A 383 -20.02 -2.86 -9.08
CA THR A 383 -21.32 -3.33 -8.57
C THR A 383 -22.51 -2.87 -9.41
N GLY A 384 -22.30 -1.91 -10.31
CA GLY A 384 -23.33 -1.39 -11.19
C GLY A 384 -23.50 -2.16 -12.48
N SER A 385 -24.59 -1.87 -13.18
CA SER A 385 -24.88 -2.46 -14.49
C SER A 385 -23.78 -2.11 -15.49
N PRO A 386 -23.11 -3.10 -16.11
CA PRO A 386 -22.13 -2.84 -17.17
C PRO A 386 -22.75 -2.11 -18.35
N GLN A 387 -24.05 -2.30 -18.60
CA GLN A 387 -24.81 -1.63 -19.65
C GLN A 387 -24.94 -0.11 -19.38
N GLU A 388 -25.28 0.26 -18.14
CA GLU A 388 -25.32 1.68 -17.75
C GLU A 388 -23.93 2.32 -17.81
N SER A 389 -22.90 1.59 -17.37
CA SER A 389 -21.51 2.02 -17.48
C SER A 389 -21.09 2.24 -18.94
N LEU A 390 -21.57 1.39 -19.86
CA LEU A 390 -21.29 1.51 -21.29
C LEU A 390 -21.93 2.78 -21.88
N VAL A 391 -23.22 3.02 -21.59
CA VAL A 391 -23.92 4.23 -22.05
C VAL A 391 -23.23 5.49 -21.50
N LEU A 392 -22.79 5.47 -20.25
CA LEU A 392 -22.05 6.57 -19.67
C LEU A 392 -20.68 6.77 -20.35
N ALA A 393 -19.96 5.68 -20.64
CA ALA A 393 -18.67 5.71 -21.32
C ALA A 393 -18.76 6.34 -22.73
N GLU A 394 -19.84 6.09 -23.45
CA GLU A 394 -20.08 6.67 -24.78
C GLU A 394 -20.22 8.19 -24.78
N THR A 395 -20.50 8.80 -23.62
CA THR A 395 -20.57 10.28 -23.48
C THR A 395 -19.20 10.95 -23.34
N ILE A 396 -18.09 10.23 -23.29
CA ILE A 396 -16.74 10.77 -23.23
C ILE A 396 -16.41 11.45 -24.57
N SER A 397 -15.93 12.70 -24.53
CA SER A 397 -15.61 13.50 -25.72
C SER A 397 -14.26 13.07 -26.34
N ASP A 398 -13.25 12.75 -25.53
CA ASP A 398 -11.94 12.28 -26.01
C ASP A 398 -12.02 10.84 -26.54
N ASP A 399 -11.71 10.66 -27.83
CA ASP A 399 -11.83 9.39 -28.52
C ASP A 399 -11.03 8.26 -27.85
N GLY A 400 -9.82 8.56 -27.41
CA GLY A 400 -8.94 7.55 -26.78
C GLY A 400 -9.42 7.11 -25.38
N SER A 401 -9.95 8.04 -24.60
CA SER A 401 -10.56 7.76 -23.29
C SER A 401 -11.89 7.03 -23.43
N ARG A 402 -12.70 7.45 -24.42
CA ARG A 402 -13.96 6.78 -24.76
C ARG A 402 -13.73 5.33 -25.15
N ASP A 403 -12.80 5.06 -26.07
CA ASP A 403 -12.48 3.69 -26.50
C ASP A 403 -12.06 2.80 -25.34
N ARG A 404 -11.26 3.32 -24.39
CA ARG A 404 -10.84 2.57 -23.21
C ARG A 404 -12.01 2.26 -22.27
N ALA A 405 -12.86 3.27 -21.98
CA ALA A 405 -13.99 3.13 -21.07
C ALA A 405 -15.07 2.21 -21.65
N VAL A 406 -15.43 2.42 -22.93
CA VAL A 406 -16.37 1.58 -23.68
C VAL A 406 -15.89 0.13 -23.74
N GLY A 407 -14.60 -0.06 -24.07
CA GLY A 407 -13.98 -1.41 -24.11
C GLY A 407 -14.03 -2.13 -22.76
N MET A 408 -13.83 -1.41 -21.65
CA MET A 408 -13.92 -1.97 -20.29
C MET A 408 -15.35 -2.34 -19.92
N ALA A 409 -16.30 -1.44 -20.13
CA ALA A 409 -17.70 -1.69 -19.82
C ALA A 409 -18.29 -2.83 -20.66
N ALA A 410 -18.00 -2.84 -21.97
CA ALA A 410 -18.41 -3.93 -22.87
C ALA A 410 -17.80 -5.28 -22.49
N PHE A 411 -16.51 -5.29 -22.10
CA PHE A 411 -15.86 -6.52 -21.60
C PHE A 411 -16.54 -7.07 -20.35
N ARG A 412 -16.90 -6.21 -19.39
CA ARG A 412 -17.65 -6.62 -18.19
C ARG A 412 -19.01 -7.18 -18.58
N TRP A 413 -19.73 -6.53 -19.50
CA TRP A 413 -21.05 -6.97 -19.92
C TRP A 413 -21.01 -8.32 -20.64
N VAL A 414 -20.04 -8.57 -21.52
CA VAL A 414 -19.86 -9.88 -22.17
C VAL A 414 -19.61 -11.00 -21.15
N ASN A 415 -18.89 -10.72 -20.06
CA ASN A 415 -18.64 -11.71 -19.02
C ASN A 415 -19.87 -11.97 -18.12
N GLU A 416 -20.74 -10.97 -17.93
CA GLU A 416 -21.93 -11.07 -17.07
C GLU A 416 -23.13 -11.63 -17.84
N ASP A 417 -23.45 -11.07 -19.01
CA ASP A 417 -24.56 -11.48 -19.88
C ASP A 417 -24.15 -11.40 -21.36
N PRO A 418 -23.58 -12.48 -21.90
CA PRO A 418 -22.94 -12.45 -23.22
C PRO A 418 -23.90 -12.23 -24.39
N VAL A 419 -25.18 -12.68 -24.29
CA VAL A 419 -26.10 -12.62 -25.43
C VAL A 419 -26.49 -11.20 -25.77
N PRO A 420 -27.12 -10.41 -24.89
CA PRO A 420 -27.47 -9.04 -25.20
C PRO A 420 -26.24 -8.14 -25.37
N ALA A 421 -25.12 -8.44 -24.68
CA ALA A 421 -23.89 -7.70 -24.85
C ALA A 421 -23.34 -7.83 -26.29
N LYS A 422 -23.32 -9.03 -26.85
CA LYS A 422 -22.85 -9.27 -28.23
C LYS A 422 -23.78 -8.65 -29.27
N GLU A 423 -25.10 -8.65 -29.05
CA GLU A 423 -26.05 -7.95 -29.93
C GLU A 423 -25.81 -6.44 -29.96
N TYR A 424 -25.58 -5.83 -28.78
CA TYR A 424 -25.26 -4.41 -28.69
C TYR A 424 -23.91 -4.08 -29.34
N ILE A 425 -22.87 -4.84 -29.07
CA ILE A 425 -21.53 -4.63 -29.63
C ILE A 425 -21.57 -4.68 -31.17
N GLN A 426 -22.33 -5.59 -31.77
CA GLN A 426 -22.47 -5.68 -33.21
C GLN A 426 -23.11 -4.40 -33.81
N SER A 427 -24.11 -3.86 -33.15
CA SER A 427 -24.88 -2.70 -33.64
C SER A 427 -24.29 -1.34 -33.25
N SER A 428 -23.34 -1.31 -32.31
CA SER A 428 -22.78 -0.05 -31.79
C SER A 428 -21.91 0.66 -32.82
N ASP A 429 -22.15 1.95 -33.02
CA ASP A 429 -21.33 2.83 -33.88
C ASP A 429 -20.14 3.43 -33.10
N SER A 430 -20.16 3.33 -31.77
CA SER A 430 -19.11 3.88 -30.89
C SER A 430 -17.86 3.01 -30.78
N MET A 431 -17.91 1.76 -31.31
CA MET A 431 -16.82 0.79 -31.20
C MET A 431 -16.15 0.58 -32.57
N SER A 432 -14.81 0.58 -32.57
CA SER A 432 -14.04 0.19 -33.78
C SER A 432 -14.23 -1.28 -34.12
N ASP A 433 -14.12 -1.63 -35.42
CA ASP A 433 -14.23 -3.03 -35.89
C ASP A 433 -13.29 -3.96 -35.16
N ARG A 434 -12.04 -3.52 -34.90
CA ARG A 434 -11.04 -4.27 -34.14
C ARG A 434 -11.47 -4.55 -32.69
N MET A 435 -12.14 -3.60 -32.05
CA MET A 435 -12.67 -3.77 -30.69
C MET A 435 -13.83 -4.77 -30.71
N LYS A 436 -14.75 -4.63 -31.64
CA LYS A 436 -15.89 -5.57 -31.84
C LYS A 436 -15.39 -6.99 -32.02
N GLU A 437 -14.45 -7.23 -32.96
CA GLU A 437 -13.86 -8.54 -33.22
C GLU A 437 -13.23 -9.15 -31.95
N ARG A 438 -12.45 -8.36 -31.21
CA ARG A 438 -11.82 -8.81 -29.95
C ARG A 438 -12.80 -9.17 -28.85
N LEU A 439 -13.92 -8.45 -28.72
CA LEU A 439 -14.95 -8.71 -27.72
C LEU A 439 -15.83 -9.89 -28.13
N MET A 440 -16.13 -10.03 -29.42
CA MET A 440 -16.96 -11.12 -29.96
C MET A 440 -16.26 -12.49 -29.89
N SER A 441 -14.93 -12.54 -30.01
CA SER A 441 -14.13 -13.77 -29.94
C SER A 441 -13.99 -14.33 -28.49
N ARG A 442 -14.46 -13.59 -27.49
CA ARG A 442 -14.47 -14.02 -26.10
C ARG A 442 -15.82 -14.61 -25.73
N GLY A 443 -15.82 -15.74 -25.05
CA GLY A 443 -17.03 -16.46 -24.60
C GLY A 443 -17.48 -17.55 -25.56
N GLU A 444 -16.60 -18.04 -26.44
CA GLU A 444 -16.65 -19.38 -27.05
C GLU A 444 -15.68 -20.26 -26.21
#